data_1a96ef98d90a3cdadf03b3da15c32631
#
_entry.id   1a96ef98d90a3cdadf03b3da15c32631
#
_cell.length_a   1.000
_cell.length_b   1.000
_cell.length_c   1.000
_cell.angle_alpha   90.00
_cell.angle_beta   90.00
_cell.angle_gamma   90.00
#
_symmetry.space_group_name_H-M   'P 1'
#
loop_
_entity.id
_entity.type
_entity.pdbx_description
1 polymer ?
#
loop_
_entity_poly.entity_id
_entity_poly.type
_entity_poly.pdbx_seq_one_letter_code
_entity_poly.pdbx_strand_id
1 'polypeptide(L)'
;MIAIQGATIYTMAGGVIHGGVILVEGQFIQAVGAELAVPEEAAVVDAKGKFILPGLIDAHTHIGLEEEIYRIEGDDVNETSDPITPQLQAVDGINFMDLAFADALRGGVTRTMCMPGSANILGGQAVFLKTLAASPAEMVYRNPWGLKAALGENPKRVYGAQKKAPKTRMASASLLREAFANARGLMDKEDIKTAELYRNAAIFKVLRGEMPLLLHVHRADDILTALRIKDEFGIEMQLQHGTEAALVADELVKRDVPVALGPLFTNRAKVEMKEVAFRNAALLAERGVRFCFITDHPVIPIEHLRVCAALAVREGLEEEAALAAVTSTPARMLKLDQELGTITAGKRADLAIYSGHPLDFRSRVERVMVDGYWWGKTVE
;
A
#
# COMPACT_ATOMS: atom_id res chain seq x y z
N MET A 1 -27.41 1.97 -14.67
CA MET A 1 -26.61 3.15 -14.26
C MET A 1 -26.97 3.53 -12.82
N ILE A 2 -25.98 4.02 -12.04
CA ILE A 2 -26.18 4.55 -10.67
C ILE A 2 -25.84 6.04 -10.70
N ALA A 3 -26.68 6.87 -10.08
CA ALA A 3 -26.41 8.30 -9.91
C ALA A 3 -26.32 8.63 -8.41
N ILE A 4 -25.16 9.09 -7.95
CA ILE A 4 -24.93 9.53 -6.58
C ILE A 4 -24.97 11.06 -6.61
N GLN A 5 -25.90 11.70 -5.87
CA GLN A 5 -26.14 13.13 -6.00
C GLN A 5 -26.17 13.89 -4.68
N GLY A 6 -25.80 15.18 -4.73
CA GLY A 6 -25.94 16.13 -3.63
C GLY A 6 -24.76 16.17 -2.67
N ALA A 7 -23.72 15.39 -2.91
CA ALA A 7 -22.55 15.31 -2.02
C ALA A 7 -21.53 16.43 -2.25
N THR A 8 -20.68 16.65 -1.24
CA THR A 8 -19.38 17.30 -1.42
C THR A 8 -18.37 16.25 -1.88
N ILE A 9 -17.87 16.38 -3.10
CA ILE A 9 -17.02 15.39 -3.76
C ILE A 9 -15.57 15.89 -3.80
N TYR A 10 -14.68 15.23 -3.11
CA TYR A 10 -13.24 15.41 -3.23
C TYR A 10 -12.74 14.55 -4.38
N THR A 11 -12.58 15.14 -5.56
CA THR A 11 -12.20 14.37 -6.76
C THR A 11 -10.79 13.80 -6.70
N MET A 12 -9.90 14.42 -5.94
CA MET A 12 -8.45 14.16 -5.90
C MET A 12 -7.76 14.30 -7.28
N ALA A 13 -8.45 14.96 -8.23
CA ALA A 13 -7.98 15.27 -9.59
C ALA A 13 -7.92 16.78 -9.87
N GLY A 14 -8.04 17.60 -8.83
CA GLY A 14 -8.03 19.07 -8.89
C GLY A 14 -9.36 19.70 -8.53
N GLY A 15 -9.64 19.77 -7.24
CA GLY A 15 -10.74 20.52 -6.65
C GLY A 15 -11.85 19.69 -6.00
N VAL A 16 -12.73 20.42 -5.33
CA VAL A 16 -13.89 19.89 -4.60
C VAL A 16 -15.16 20.36 -5.32
N ILE A 17 -16.10 19.46 -5.53
CA ILE A 17 -17.41 19.74 -6.15
C ILE A 17 -18.46 19.71 -5.04
N HIS A 18 -19.14 20.85 -4.82
CA HIS A 18 -20.23 20.95 -3.83
C HIS A 18 -21.57 20.63 -4.49
N GLY A 19 -22.39 19.80 -3.84
CA GLY A 19 -23.70 19.39 -4.36
C GLY A 19 -23.60 18.57 -5.65
N GLY A 20 -22.45 17.93 -5.87
CA GLY A 20 -22.11 17.26 -7.14
C GLY A 20 -22.87 15.96 -7.38
N VAL A 21 -22.74 15.49 -8.62
CA VAL A 21 -23.29 14.22 -9.10
C VAL A 21 -22.16 13.35 -9.64
N ILE A 22 -22.19 12.04 -9.31
CA ILE A 22 -21.33 11.00 -9.90
C ILE A 22 -22.24 10.01 -10.61
N LEU A 23 -21.98 9.77 -11.90
CA LEU A 23 -22.64 8.73 -12.68
C LEU A 23 -21.72 7.53 -12.80
N VAL A 24 -22.24 6.34 -12.43
CA VAL A 24 -21.50 5.08 -12.48
C VAL A 24 -22.25 4.09 -13.38
N GLU A 25 -21.54 3.44 -14.29
CA GLU A 25 -22.06 2.37 -15.11
C GLU A 25 -21.12 1.16 -15.10
N GLY A 26 -21.66 0.01 -14.70
CA GLY A 26 -20.82 -1.17 -14.47
C GLY A 26 -19.74 -0.87 -13.43
N GLN A 27 -18.49 -1.04 -13.83
CA GLN A 27 -17.33 -0.86 -12.93
C GLN A 27 -16.70 0.54 -13.03
N PHE A 28 -17.25 1.46 -13.83
CA PHE A 28 -16.56 2.70 -14.19
C PHE A 28 -17.38 3.95 -13.86
N ILE A 29 -16.68 5.01 -13.51
CA ILE A 29 -17.23 6.35 -13.42
C ILE A 29 -17.44 6.86 -14.87
N GLN A 30 -18.68 7.20 -15.21
CA GLN A 30 -19.00 7.76 -16.52
C GLN A 30 -18.82 9.27 -16.54
N ALA A 31 -19.26 9.94 -15.48
CA ALA A 31 -19.14 11.38 -15.36
C ALA A 31 -19.12 11.82 -13.89
N VAL A 32 -18.54 12.97 -13.61
CA VAL A 32 -18.60 13.68 -12.34
C VAL A 32 -18.68 15.17 -12.59
N GLY A 33 -19.56 15.89 -11.88
CA GLY A 33 -19.73 17.34 -12.04
C GLY A 33 -20.79 17.93 -11.13
N ALA A 34 -20.87 19.27 -11.09
CA ALA A 34 -21.86 19.99 -10.29
C ALA A 34 -23.27 19.98 -10.91
N GLU A 35 -23.32 20.06 -12.25
CA GLU A 35 -24.57 20.25 -13.01
C GLU A 35 -24.73 19.14 -14.06
N LEU A 36 -24.68 17.87 -13.59
CA LEU A 36 -24.93 16.73 -14.47
C LEU A 36 -26.43 16.37 -14.49
N ALA A 37 -26.98 16.17 -15.69
CA ALA A 37 -28.31 15.58 -15.84
C ALA A 37 -28.27 14.12 -15.36
N VAL A 38 -29.19 13.76 -14.47
CA VAL A 38 -29.36 12.38 -14.02
C VAL A 38 -30.34 11.68 -14.98
N PRO A 39 -29.95 10.59 -15.64
CA PRO A 39 -30.85 9.82 -16.51
C PRO A 39 -32.08 9.30 -15.71
N GLU A 40 -33.26 9.32 -16.33
CA GLU A 40 -34.52 8.90 -15.67
C GLU A 40 -34.47 7.44 -15.18
N GLU A 41 -33.74 6.58 -15.90
CA GLU A 41 -33.57 5.16 -15.60
C GLU A 41 -32.47 4.88 -14.57
N ALA A 42 -31.73 5.89 -14.09
CA ALA A 42 -30.67 5.68 -13.12
C ALA A 42 -31.22 5.38 -11.73
N ALA A 43 -30.60 4.40 -11.06
CA ALA A 43 -30.81 4.19 -9.62
C ALA A 43 -30.16 5.35 -8.85
N VAL A 44 -30.99 6.19 -8.23
CA VAL A 44 -30.53 7.39 -7.55
C VAL A 44 -30.15 7.07 -6.10
N VAL A 45 -28.96 7.53 -5.69
CA VAL A 45 -28.48 7.51 -4.30
C VAL A 45 -28.39 8.96 -3.84
N ASP A 46 -29.24 9.33 -2.87
CA ASP A 46 -29.16 10.64 -2.23
C ASP A 46 -27.99 10.68 -1.25
N ALA A 47 -27.03 11.54 -1.53
CA ALA A 47 -25.86 11.79 -0.70
C ALA A 47 -25.78 13.25 -0.22
N LYS A 48 -26.93 13.93 -0.13
CA LYS A 48 -27.00 15.31 0.34
C LYS A 48 -26.41 15.46 1.75
N GLY A 49 -25.49 16.43 1.89
CA GLY A 49 -24.78 16.67 3.15
C GLY A 49 -23.69 15.65 3.47
N LYS A 50 -23.43 14.71 2.57
CA LYS A 50 -22.35 13.72 2.70
C LYS A 50 -21.11 14.19 1.96
N PHE A 51 -19.99 13.50 2.25
CA PHE A 51 -18.70 13.70 1.62
C PHE A 51 -18.30 12.44 0.90
N ILE A 52 -17.74 12.58 -0.30
CA ILE A 52 -17.27 11.43 -1.10
C ILE A 52 -15.80 11.61 -1.43
N LEU A 53 -15.03 10.55 -1.16
CA LEU A 53 -13.65 10.38 -1.61
C LEU A 53 -13.55 9.23 -2.60
N PRO A 54 -12.47 9.17 -3.43
CA PRO A 54 -12.05 7.90 -3.99
C PRO A 54 -11.87 6.87 -2.89
N GLY A 55 -12.12 5.61 -3.17
CA GLY A 55 -11.78 4.54 -2.24
C GLY A 55 -10.33 4.63 -1.78
N LEU A 56 -10.10 4.43 -0.49
CA LEU A 56 -8.76 4.52 0.08
C LEU A 56 -7.91 3.33 -0.38
N ILE A 57 -6.59 3.56 -0.50
CA ILE A 57 -5.61 2.55 -0.92
C ILE A 57 -4.56 2.42 0.17
N ASP A 58 -4.45 1.24 0.78
CA ASP A 58 -3.36 0.90 1.68
C ASP A 58 -2.24 0.18 0.91
N ALA A 59 -1.11 0.83 0.76
CA ALA A 59 -0.01 0.34 -0.07
C ALA A 59 0.92 -0.65 0.64
N HIS A 60 0.63 -1.04 1.90
CA HIS A 60 1.38 -2.03 2.63
C HIS A 60 0.58 -2.62 3.78
N THR A 61 0.22 -3.87 3.65
CA THR A 61 -0.45 -4.67 4.68
C THR A 61 0.05 -6.11 4.67
N HIS A 62 -0.37 -6.85 5.70
CA HIS A 62 -0.23 -8.31 5.80
C HIS A 62 -1.61 -8.99 5.87
N ILE A 63 -2.64 -8.31 5.36
CA ILE A 63 -4.04 -8.75 5.42
C ILE A 63 -4.21 -10.18 4.90
N GLY A 64 -4.83 -11.02 5.70
CA GLY A 64 -5.06 -12.43 5.40
C GLY A 64 -3.83 -13.32 5.47
N LEU A 65 -2.59 -12.77 5.52
CA LEU A 65 -1.36 -13.52 5.84
C LEU A 65 -1.11 -13.57 7.35
N GLU A 66 -1.48 -12.54 8.09
CA GLU A 66 -1.61 -12.51 9.52
C GLU A 66 -3.07 -12.21 9.81
N GLU A 67 -3.84 -13.26 10.15
CA GLU A 67 -5.30 -13.19 10.32
C GLU A 67 -5.69 -12.44 11.59
N GLU A 68 -6.83 -11.73 11.57
CA GLU A 68 -7.31 -10.95 12.70
C GLU A 68 -7.56 -11.76 13.98
N ILE A 69 -8.03 -13.00 13.85
CA ILE A 69 -8.44 -13.77 15.04
C ILE A 69 -7.29 -14.54 15.64
N TYR A 70 -6.20 -14.84 14.89
CA TYR A 70 -5.34 -15.87 15.40
C TYR A 70 -3.85 -15.85 15.04
N ARG A 71 -2.98 -16.14 15.99
CA ARG A 71 -1.54 -15.95 15.90
C ARG A 71 -0.72 -17.10 15.31
N ILE A 72 -1.02 -18.36 15.55
CA ILE A 72 -0.16 -19.47 15.09
C ILE A 72 -0.67 -20.08 13.80
N GLU A 73 -1.92 -20.48 13.77
CA GLU A 73 -2.52 -21.10 12.59
C GLU A 73 -2.81 -20.08 11.48
N GLY A 74 -3.04 -18.81 11.85
CA GLY A 74 -3.29 -17.71 10.93
C GLY A 74 -2.07 -16.80 10.72
N ASP A 75 -0.85 -17.20 11.04
CA ASP A 75 0.39 -16.42 10.85
C ASP A 75 1.28 -17.06 9.78
N ASP A 76 1.01 -16.72 8.52
CA ASP A 76 1.82 -17.09 7.36
C ASP A 76 2.68 -15.92 6.83
N VAL A 77 2.84 -14.89 7.65
CA VAL A 77 3.48 -13.64 7.23
C VAL A 77 4.99 -13.75 6.97
N ASN A 78 5.69 -14.66 7.65
CA ASN A 78 7.14 -14.79 7.53
C ASN A 78 7.62 -16.25 7.43
N GLU A 79 8.21 -16.63 6.30
CA GLU A 79 8.96 -17.87 6.17
C GLU A 79 10.39 -17.70 6.73
N THR A 80 10.64 -18.18 7.94
CA THR A 80 11.90 -17.93 8.65
C THR A 80 12.94 -19.06 8.55
N SER A 81 12.76 -20.02 7.67
CA SER A 81 13.70 -21.12 7.46
C SER A 81 14.95 -20.72 6.66
N ASP A 82 14.80 -19.76 5.72
CA ASP A 82 15.88 -19.23 4.85
C ASP A 82 15.71 -17.70 4.72
N PRO A 83 16.75 -16.88 4.88
CA PRO A 83 16.67 -15.43 4.71
C PRO A 83 16.41 -14.97 3.27
N ILE A 84 16.51 -15.86 2.27
CA ILE A 84 16.37 -15.56 0.84
C ILE A 84 15.30 -16.48 0.22
N THR A 85 14.07 -15.99 0.15
CA THR A 85 12.91 -16.73 -0.34
C THR A 85 12.12 -15.97 -1.42
N PRO A 86 12.78 -15.47 -2.50
CA PRO A 86 12.16 -14.61 -3.51
C PRO A 86 11.06 -15.30 -4.32
N GLN A 87 11.03 -16.64 -4.35
CA GLN A 87 10.07 -17.44 -5.09
C GLN A 87 8.69 -17.52 -4.42
N LEU A 88 8.58 -17.23 -3.11
CA LEU A 88 7.31 -17.29 -2.39
C LEU A 88 6.36 -16.21 -2.89
N GLN A 89 5.07 -16.49 -2.86
CA GLN A 89 4.02 -15.58 -3.31
C GLN A 89 3.01 -15.37 -2.19
N ALA A 90 2.77 -14.13 -1.80
CA ALA A 90 1.81 -13.79 -0.75
C ALA A 90 0.41 -14.37 -1.03
N VAL A 91 0.01 -14.40 -2.30
CA VAL A 91 -1.32 -14.90 -2.71
C VAL A 91 -1.58 -16.36 -2.30
N ASP A 92 -0.54 -17.16 -2.12
CA ASP A 92 -0.67 -18.58 -1.75
C ASP A 92 -0.96 -18.77 -0.26
N GLY A 93 -0.67 -17.76 0.59
CA GLY A 93 -0.92 -17.78 2.03
C GLY A 93 -2.14 -16.99 2.49
N ILE A 94 -2.78 -16.20 1.60
CA ILE A 94 -3.86 -15.30 2.00
C ILE A 94 -5.15 -16.08 2.31
N ASN A 95 -5.69 -15.89 3.52
CA ASN A 95 -7.08 -16.22 3.82
C ASN A 95 -8.00 -15.08 3.35
N PHE A 96 -8.64 -15.23 2.21
CA PHE A 96 -9.58 -14.25 1.64
C PHE A 96 -10.89 -14.11 2.44
N MET A 97 -11.11 -14.96 3.45
CA MET A 97 -12.27 -14.90 4.35
C MET A 97 -11.92 -14.22 5.67
N ASP A 98 -10.72 -13.72 5.83
CA ASP A 98 -10.31 -12.98 7.03
C ASP A 98 -11.22 -11.77 7.28
N LEU A 99 -11.54 -11.52 8.54
CA LEU A 99 -12.40 -10.42 8.98
C LEU A 99 -11.84 -9.04 8.61
N ALA A 100 -10.53 -8.92 8.48
CA ALA A 100 -9.85 -7.70 8.10
C ALA A 100 -10.31 -7.13 6.75
N PHE A 101 -10.79 -7.95 5.82
CA PHE A 101 -11.37 -7.44 4.56
C PHE A 101 -12.67 -6.66 4.80
N ALA A 102 -13.51 -7.10 5.73
CA ALA A 102 -14.70 -6.35 6.13
C ALA A 102 -14.33 -5.07 6.90
N ASP A 103 -13.28 -5.13 7.73
CA ASP A 103 -12.75 -3.96 8.45
C ASP A 103 -12.19 -2.92 7.48
N ALA A 104 -11.47 -3.34 6.45
CA ALA A 104 -11.00 -2.46 5.38
C ALA A 104 -12.15 -1.66 4.77
N LEU A 105 -13.25 -2.35 4.43
CA LEU A 105 -14.45 -1.69 3.87
C LEU A 105 -15.10 -0.75 4.90
N ARG A 106 -15.16 -1.10 6.19
CA ARG A 106 -15.63 -0.17 7.25
C ARG A 106 -14.78 1.09 7.34
N GLY A 107 -13.49 0.99 7.03
CA GLY A 107 -12.55 2.13 6.97
C GLY A 107 -12.61 2.92 5.66
N GLY A 108 -13.32 2.43 4.63
CA GLY A 108 -13.35 3.03 3.29
C GLY A 108 -12.17 2.61 2.41
N VAL A 109 -11.40 1.60 2.83
CA VAL A 109 -10.27 1.05 2.07
C VAL A 109 -10.81 0.07 1.03
N THR A 110 -10.67 0.38 -0.26
CA THR A 110 -11.16 -0.42 -1.38
C THR A 110 -10.08 -1.28 -2.01
N ARG A 111 -8.82 -0.89 -1.83
CA ARG A 111 -7.64 -1.57 -2.38
C ARG A 111 -6.54 -1.67 -1.35
N THR A 112 -5.81 -2.78 -1.41
CA THR A 112 -4.68 -2.99 -0.51
C THR A 112 -3.57 -3.80 -1.16
N MET A 113 -2.32 -3.50 -0.77
CA MET A 113 -1.16 -4.31 -1.11
C MET A 113 -0.88 -5.29 0.02
N CYS A 114 -1.05 -6.57 -0.23
CA CYS A 114 -0.63 -7.60 0.71
C CYS A 114 0.75 -8.13 0.34
N MET A 115 1.65 -8.26 1.32
CA MET A 115 3.02 -8.68 1.11
C MET A 115 3.55 -9.48 2.30
N PRO A 116 4.60 -10.31 2.12
CA PRO A 116 5.29 -10.96 3.24
C PRO A 116 5.86 -9.95 4.23
N GLY A 117 6.07 -10.38 5.46
CA GLY A 117 6.69 -9.58 6.51
C GLY A 117 8.15 -9.25 6.24
N SER A 118 8.83 -8.73 7.26
CA SER A 118 10.20 -8.20 7.13
C SER A 118 11.25 -9.03 7.86
N ALA A 119 10.97 -10.30 8.16
CA ALA A 119 11.95 -11.20 8.74
C ALA A 119 13.10 -11.52 7.78
N ASN A 120 12.82 -11.62 6.48
CA ASN A 120 13.75 -12.06 5.46
C ASN A 120 14.43 -10.91 4.73
N ILE A 121 15.65 -11.12 4.27
CA ILE A 121 16.35 -10.22 3.35
C ILE A 121 15.59 -10.11 2.02
N LEU A 122 15.10 -11.26 1.50
CA LEU A 122 14.11 -11.35 0.42
C LEU A 122 12.97 -12.25 0.89
N GLY A 123 11.78 -11.70 1.08
CA GLY A 123 10.65 -12.39 1.72
C GLY A 123 9.66 -13.03 0.75
N GLY A 124 9.63 -12.61 -0.50
CA GLY A 124 8.64 -13.09 -1.49
C GLY A 124 7.89 -11.98 -2.20
N GLN A 125 6.96 -12.38 -3.04
CA GLN A 125 6.25 -11.52 -3.98
C GLN A 125 4.94 -11.00 -3.37
N ALA A 126 4.71 -9.70 -3.48
CA ALA A 126 3.49 -9.02 -3.05
C ALA A 126 2.37 -9.14 -4.08
N VAL A 127 1.13 -9.04 -3.63
CA VAL A 127 -0.09 -9.05 -4.44
C VAL A 127 -0.94 -7.82 -4.15
N PHE A 128 -1.50 -7.21 -5.19
CA PHE A 128 -2.44 -6.10 -5.05
C PHE A 128 -3.87 -6.61 -5.14
N LEU A 129 -4.70 -6.25 -4.15
CA LEU A 129 -6.02 -6.82 -3.91
C LEU A 129 -7.13 -5.77 -3.98
N LYS A 130 -8.32 -6.24 -4.32
CA LYS A 130 -9.60 -5.61 -4.00
C LYS A 130 -10.06 -6.10 -2.62
N THR A 131 -10.69 -5.23 -1.85
CA THR A 131 -11.25 -5.62 -0.54
C THR A 131 -12.67 -6.21 -0.66
N LEU A 132 -13.29 -6.08 -1.83
CA LEU A 132 -14.58 -6.66 -2.19
C LEU A 132 -14.56 -7.21 -3.61
N ALA A 133 -15.05 -8.42 -3.80
CA ALA A 133 -15.32 -9.03 -5.10
C ALA A 133 -16.43 -10.09 -4.98
N ALA A 134 -16.91 -10.62 -6.10
CA ALA A 134 -17.93 -11.67 -6.12
C ALA A 134 -17.37 -13.04 -5.64
N SER A 135 -16.06 -13.23 -5.76
CA SER A 135 -15.38 -14.43 -5.28
C SER A 135 -13.96 -14.10 -4.78
N PRO A 136 -13.35 -14.96 -3.92
CA PRO A 136 -11.96 -14.81 -3.48
C PRO A 136 -10.96 -14.65 -4.63
N ALA A 137 -11.11 -15.42 -5.70
CA ALA A 137 -10.22 -15.34 -6.86
C ALA A 137 -10.27 -13.98 -7.56
N GLU A 138 -11.43 -13.33 -7.57
CA GLU A 138 -11.62 -12.01 -8.16
C GLU A 138 -11.10 -10.88 -7.26
N MET A 139 -10.77 -11.15 -5.99
CA MET A 139 -10.10 -10.17 -5.12
C MET A 139 -8.67 -9.91 -5.55
N VAL A 140 -8.02 -10.83 -6.24
CA VAL A 140 -6.68 -10.63 -6.81
C VAL A 140 -6.77 -9.66 -7.98
N TYR A 141 -6.24 -8.43 -7.80
CA TYR A 141 -6.24 -7.42 -8.86
C TYR A 141 -4.99 -7.53 -9.74
N ARG A 142 -3.81 -7.70 -9.11
CA ARG A 142 -2.54 -7.90 -9.82
C ARG A 142 -1.57 -8.74 -9.00
N ASN A 143 -1.06 -9.82 -9.58
CA ASN A 143 -0.10 -10.74 -8.97
C ASN A 143 0.95 -11.22 -9.98
N PRO A 144 2.26 -11.17 -9.67
CA PRO A 144 2.85 -10.43 -8.57
C PRO A 144 2.88 -8.93 -8.86
N TRP A 145 3.02 -8.11 -7.78
CA TRP A 145 3.15 -6.67 -7.95
C TRP A 145 4.56 -6.15 -7.61
N GLY A 146 5.22 -6.68 -6.58
CA GLY A 146 6.53 -6.27 -6.11
C GLY A 146 7.26 -7.40 -5.39
N LEU A 147 8.57 -7.26 -5.20
CA LEU A 147 9.39 -8.19 -4.42
C LEU A 147 9.70 -7.58 -3.06
N LYS A 148 9.24 -8.20 -1.98
CA LYS A 148 9.52 -7.76 -0.60
C LYS A 148 10.95 -8.07 -0.21
N ALA A 149 11.60 -7.07 0.38
CA ALA A 149 12.92 -7.19 0.98
C ALA A 149 12.97 -6.45 2.32
N ALA A 150 13.98 -6.73 3.15
CA ALA A 150 14.19 -6.02 4.40
C ALA A 150 15.68 -5.84 4.72
N LEU A 151 15.98 -4.64 5.24
CA LEU A 151 17.21 -4.30 5.95
C LEU A 151 16.87 -3.95 7.41
N GLY A 152 17.88 -3.53 8.18
CA GLY A 152 17.68 -3.05 9.54
C GLY A 152 17.62 -4.13 10.60
N GLU A 153 16.71 -3.96 11.55
CA GLU A 153 16.73 -4.71 12.81
C GLU A 153 16.07 -6.09 12.70
N ASN A 154 15.01 -6.21 11.89
CA ASN A 154 14.21 -7.43 11.86
C ASN A 154 14.96 -8.65 11.35
N PRO A 155 15.63 -8.66 10.18
CA PRO A 155 16.37 -9.83 9.73
C PRO A 155 17.50 -10.22 10.70
N LYS A 156 18.20 -9.22 11.26
CA LYS A 156 19.25 -9.44 12.24
C LYS A 156 18.75 -10.13 13.51
N ARG A 157 17.58 -9.71 14.01
CA ARG A 157 16.95 -10.27 15.21
C ARG A 157 16.52 -11.71 14.96
N VAL A 158 15.77 -11.95 13.88
CA VAL A 158 15.20 -13.26 13.57
C VAL A 158 16.29 -14.31 13.34
N TYR A 159 17.19 -14.06 12.40
CA TYR A 159 18.25 -15.03 12.09
C TYR A 159 19.37 -15.06 13.12
N GLY A 160 19.65 -13.93 13.76
CA GLY A 160 20.59 -13.87 14.87
C GLY A 160 20.19 -14.74 16.07
N ALA A 161 18.88 -14.79 16.39
CA ALA A 161 18.34 -15.69 17.42
C ALA A 161 18.50 -17.17 17.03
N GLN A 162 18.39 -17.50 15.74
CA GLN A 162 18.66 -18.84 15.20
C GLN A 162 20.16 -19.17 15.03
N LYS A 163 21.06 -18.27 15.44
CA LYS A 163 22.53 -18.39 15.23
C LYS A 163 22.93 -18.46 13.74
N LYS A 164 22.10 -17.95 12.85
CA LYS A 164 22.31 -17.86 11.39
C LYS A 164 22.68 -16.42 10.97
N ALA A 165 23.12 -16.23 9.72
CA ALA A 165 23.24 -14.91 9.09
C ALA A 165 21.85 -14.41 8.61
N PRO A 166 21.61 -13.07 8.65
CA PRO A 166 22.52 -12.01 9.08
C PRO A 166 22.47 -11.73 10.59
N LYS A 167 23.60 -11.29 11.16
CA LYS A 167 23.68 -10.73 12.53
C LYS A 167 24.08 -9.25 12.54
N THR A 168 24.49 -8.72 11.40
CA THR A 168 24.95 -7.33 11.26
C THR A 168 24.30 -6.69 10.05
N ARG A 169 24.24 -5.33 10.02
CA ARG A 169 23.80 -4.58 8.84
C ARG A 169 24.68 -4.87 7.60
N MET A 170 25.98 -5.07 7.82
CA MET A 170 26.91 -5.47 6.76
C MET A 170 26.50 -6.81 6.13
N ALA A 171 26.17 -7.81 6.96
CA ALA A 171 25.72 -9.13 6.47
C ALA A 171 24.37 -9.04 5.75
N SER A 172 23.42 -8.23 6.26
CA SER A 172 22.13 -7.99 5.59
C SER A 172 22.34 -7.43 4.17
N ALA A 173 23.13 -6.37 4.05
CA ALA A 173 23.44 -5.75 2.77
C ALA A 173 24.23 -6.68 1.84
N SER A 174 25.15 -7.51 2.37
CA SER A 174 25.91 -8.48 1.60
C SER A 174 25.02 -9.57 1.02
N LEU A 175 24.13 -10.17 1.83
CA LEU A 175 23.20 -11.20 1.36
C LEU A 175 22.26 -10.68 0.27
N LEU A 176 21.75 -9.44 0.40
CA LEU A 176 20.93 -8.85 -0.64
C LEU A 176 21.70 -8.66 -1.94
N ARG A 177 22.95 -8.14 -1.87
CA ARG A 177 23.80 -7.98 -3.04
C ARG A 177 24.16 -9.32 -3.69
N GLU A 178 24.48 -10.33 -2.88
CA GLU A 178 24.81 -11.67 -3.36
C GLU A 178 23.63 -12.28 -4.14
N ALA A 179 22.40 -12.15 -3.61
CA ALA A 179 21.21 -12.64 -4.31
C ALA A 179 21.02 -11.95 -5.68
N PHE A 180 21.17 -10.61 -5.73
CA PHE A 180 21.06 -9.87 -6.99
C PHE A 180 22.22 -10.14 -7.95
N ALA A 181 23.46 -10.24 -7.46
CA ALA A 181 24.63 -10.53 -8.29
C ALA A 181 24.55 -11.93 -8.90
N ASN A 182 24.15 -12.93 -8.09
CA ASN A 182 23.96 -14.31 -8.55
C ASN A 182 22.86 -14.37 -9.62
N ALA A 183 21.72 -13.73 -9.37
CA ALA A 183 20.63 -13.69 -10.36
C ALA A 183 21.07 -13.01 -11.65
N ARG A 184 21.79 -11.87 -11.59
CA ARG A 184 22.33 -11.19 -12.77
C ARG A 184 23.27 -12.11 -13.57
N GLY A 185 24.16 -12.82 -12.89
CA GLY A 185 25.07 -13.78 -13.54
C GLY A 185 24.35 -14.99 -14.15
N LEU A 186 23.15 -15.33 -13.67
CA LEU A 186 22.33 -16.38 -14.27
C LEU A 186 21.63 -15.89 -15.55
N MET A 187 21.21 -14.62 -15.63
CA MET A 187 20.50 -14.07 -16.80
C MET A 187 21.30 -14.17 -18.10
N ASP A 188 22.64 -14.23 -18.01
CA ASP A 188 23.55 -14.34 -19.16
C ASP A 188 23.83 -15.79 -19.58
N LYS A 189 23.26 -16.78 -18.87
CA LYS A 189 23.51 -18.21 -19.16
C LYS A 189 22.40 -18.78 -20.07
N GLU A 190 22.82 -19.60 -21.03
CA GLU A 190 21.89 -20.32 -21.92
C GLU A 190 21.24 -21.53 -21.23
N ASP A 191 21.97 -22.22 -20.35
CA ASP A 191 21.52 -23.40 -19.63
C ASP A 191 21.35 -23.11 -18.12
N ILE A 192 20.16 -22.67 -17.72
CA ILE A 192 19.81 -22.49 -16.32
C ILE A 192 18.98 -23.70 -15.86
N LYS A 193 19.35 -24.32 -14.73
CA LYS A 193 18.53 -25.38 -14.13
C LYS A 193 17.14 -24.83 -13.78
N THR A 194 16.10 -25.63 -14.04
CA THR A 194 14.70 -25.23 -13.79
C THR A 194 14.47 -24.73 -12.37
N ALA A 195 15.08 -25.39 -11.36
CA ALA A 195 14.96 -24.95 -9.97
C ALA A 195 15.61 -23.58 -9.69
N GLU A 196 16.73 -23.29 -10.32
CA GLU A 196 17.42 -21.98 -10.21
C GLU A 196 16.62 -20.89 -10.92
N LEU A 197 16.07 -21.20 -12.10
CA LEU A 197 15.20 -20.32 -12.85
C LEU A 197 13.96 -19.95 -12.01
N TYR A 198 13.28 -20.94 -11.43
CA TYR A 198 12.11 -20.73 -10.59
C TYR A 198 12.45 -19.87 -9.37
N ARG A 199 13.51 -20.21 -8.64
CA ARG A 199 13.93 -19.49 -7.42
C ARG A 199 14.28 -18.02 -7.71
N ASN A 200 14.88 -17.70 -8.86
CA ASN A 200 15.34 -16.36 -9.20
C ASN A 200 14.37 -15.56 -10.08
N ALA A 201 13.25 -16.14 -10.50
CA ALA A 201 12.31 -15.51 -11.44
C ALA A 201 11.84 -14.11 -10.99
N ALA A 202 11.56 -13.93 -9.71
CA ALA A 202 11.17 -12.65 -9.15
C ALA A 202 12.31 -11.62 -9.17
N ILE A 203 13.54 -12.05 -8.87
CA ILE A 203 14.71 -11.17 -8.92
C ILE A 203 15.00 -10.75 -10.38
N PHE A 204 14.83 -11.65 -11.35
CA PHE A 204 14.95 -11.30 -12.77
C PHE A 204 13.97 -10.19 -13.18
N LYS A 205 12.71 -10.25 -12.72
CA LYS A 205 11.73 -9.20 -12.98
C LYS A 205 12.16 -7.85 -12.39
N VAL A 206 12.72 -7.86 -11.17
CA VAL A 206 13.25 -6.63 -10.55
C VAL A 206 14.44 -6.09 -11.34
N LEU A 207 15.38 -6.92 -11.73
CA LEU A 207 16.57 -6.52 -12.52
C LEU A 207 16.21 -5.98 -13.91
N ARG A 208 15.09 -6.42 -14.49
CA ARG A 208 14.57 -5.92 -15.79
C ARG A 208 13.69 -4.68 -15.66
N GLY A 209 13.40 -4.20 -14.42
CA GLY A 209 12.48 -3.09 -14.19
C GLY A 209 10.99 -3.44 -14.39
N GLU A 210 10.64 -4.71 -14.48
CA GLU A 210 9.27 -5.20 -14.64
C GLU A 210 8.48 -5.17 -13.31
N MET A 211 9.20 -5.12 -12.19
CA MET A 211 8.66 -5.16 -10.83
C MET A 211 9.55 -4.38 -9.87
N PRO A 212 9.01 -3.55 -8.96
CA PRO A 212 9.82 -2.82 -7.98
C PRO A 212 10.27 -3.73 -6.83
N LEU A 213 11.37 -3.33 -6.18
CA LEU A 213 11.75 -3.84 -4.87
C LEU A 213 11.03 -3.05 -3.78
N LEU A 214 10.27 -3.73 -2.91
CA LEU A 214 9.56 -3.17 -1.77
C LEU A 214 10.43 -3.36 -0.52
N LEU A 215 11.23 -2.35 -0.17
CA LEU A 215 12.27 -2.51 0.84
C LEU A 215 11.87 -1.93 2.20
N HIS A 216 11.69 -2.81 3.19
CA HIS A 216 11.53 -2.45 4.59
C HIS A 216 12.80 -1.81 5.14
N VAL A 217 12.69 -0.60 5.64
CA VAL A 217 13.79 0.14 6.25
C VAL A 217 13.26 1.30 7.09
N HIS A 218 13.89 1.57 8.25
CA HIS A 218 13.51 2.67 9.14
C HIS A 218 14.59 3.75 9.23
N ARG A 219 15.85 3.36 9.50
CA ARG A 219 16.94 4.28 9.83
C ARG A 219 17.57 4.92 8.61
N ALA A 220 18.05 6.13 8.75
CA ALA A 220 18.71 6.89 7.68
C ALA A 220 19.96 6.17 7.12
N ASP A 221 20.78 5.52 7.97
CA ASP A 221 21.95 4.77 7.54
C ASP A 221 21.59 3.51 6.72
N ASP A 222 20.50 2.81 7.07
CA ASP A 222 19.96 1.70 6.31
C ASP A 222 19.31 2.18 4.99
N ILE A 223 18.60 3.33 5.00
CA ILE A 223 18.07 3.97 3.78
C ILE A 223 19.19 4.30 2.80
N LEU A 224 20.28 4.93 3.27
CA LEU A 224 21.44 5.22 2.41
C LEU A 224 22.08 3.94 1.85
N THR A 225 22.07 2.85 2.63
CA THR A 225 22.52 1.54 2.14
C THR A 225 21.59 1.00 1.05
N ALA A 226 20.27 1.12 1.24
CA ALA A 226 19.27 0.75 0.24
C ALA A 226 19.47 1.52 -1.08
N LEU A 227 19.68 2.83 -0.99
CA LEU A 227 19.91 3.68 -2.16
C LEU A 227 21.20 3.31 -2.91
N ARG A 228 22.29 2.96 -2.20
CA ARG A 228 23.51 2.43 -2.85
C ARG A 228 23.23 1.14 -3.60
N ILE A 229 22.46 0.20 -3.01
CA ILE A 229 22.08 -1.04 -3.68
C ILE A 229 21.19 -0.77 -4.90
N LYS A 230 20.24 0.16 -4.78
CA LYS A 230 19.42 0.60 -5.91
C LYS A 230 20.28 1.07 -7.08
N ASP A 231 21.24 1.95 -6.81
CA ASP A 231 22.12 2.52 -7.84
C ASP A 231 23.04 1.44 -8.44
N GLU A 232 23.60 0.55 -7.62
CA GLU A 232 24.48 -0.55 -8.02
C GLU A 232 23.81 -1.52 -8.99
N PHE A 233 22.54 -1.81 -8.77
CA PHE A 233 21.78 -2.76 -9.59
C PHE A 233 20.87 -2.11 -10.64
N GLY A 234 20.68 -0.80 -10.61
CA GLY A 234 19.83 -0.06 -11.54
C GLY A 234 18.34 -0.42 -11.41
N ILE A 235 17.87 -0.75 -10.21
CA ILE A 235 16.54 -1.28 -9.97
C ILE A 235 15.54 -0.19 -9.53
N GLU A 236 14.24 -0.40 -9.79
CA GLU A 236 13.17 0.38 -9.17
C GLU A 236 12.97 -0.05 -7.73
N MET A 237 12.76 0.92 -6.83
CA MET A 237 12.61 0.67 -5.40
C MET A 237 11.56 1.58 -4.79
N GLN A 238 10.80 1.05 -3.84
CA GLN A 238 9.95 1.81 -2.93
C GLN A 238 10.36 1.47 -1.49
N LEU A 239 10.55 2.48 -0.68
CA LEU A 239 10.81 2.27 0.74
C LEU A 239 9.52 2.00 1.49
N GLN A 240 9.56 1.01 2.35
CA GLN A 240 8.49 0.71 3.29
C GLN A 240 8.90 1.22 4.67
N HIS A 241 7.98 1.90 5.35
CA HIS A 241 8.15 2.56 6.66
C HIS A 241 8.91 3.88 6.63
N GLY A 242 10.22 3.89 6.37
CA GLY A 242 11.00 5.11 6.19
C GLY A 242 10.96 6.07 7.37
N THR A 243 11.01 5.59 8.62
CA THR A 243 10.85 6.42 9.84
C THR A 243 11.78 7.62 9.87
N GLU A 244 13.04 7.46 9.46
CA GLU A 244 14.05 8.53 9.39
C GLU A 244 14.26 9.07 7.96
N ALA A 245 13.32 8.83 7.04
CA ALA A 245 13.44 9.22 5.62
C ALA A 245 13.61 10.74 5.43
N ALA A 246 13.01 11.55 6.30
CA ALA A 246 13.15 13.01 6.25
C ALA A 246 14.61 13.50 6.44
N LEU A 247 15.45 12.71 7.15
CA LEU A 247 16.88 13.05 7.34
C LEU A 247 17.70 12.90 6.06
N VAL A 248 17.21 12.15 5.08
CA VAL A 248 17.89 11.86 3.81
C VAL A 248 16.99 12.17 2.61
N ALA A 249 16.05 13.09 2.80
CA ALA A 249 15.03 13.45 1.81
C ALA A 249 15.62 13.83 0.45
N ASP A 250 16.71 14.62 0.43
CA ASP A 250 17.35 15.06 -0.81
C ASP A 250 17.87 13.89 -1.65
N GLU A 251 18.37 12.83 -0.98
CA GLU A 251 18.83 11.61 -1.67
C GLU A 251 17.67 10.78 -2.22
N LEU A 252 16.50 10.81 -1.55
CA LEU A 252 15.27 10.17 -2.03
C LEU A 252 14.68 10.90 -3.24
N VAL A 253 14.57 12.23 -3.16
CA VAL A 253 14.09 13.07 -4.27
C VAL A 253 14.98 12.93 -5.50
N LYS A 254 16.30 13.01 -5.32
CA LYS A 254 17.27 12.85 -6.41
C LYS A 254 17.13 11.56 -7.20
N ARG A 255 16.70 10.47 -6.52
CA ARG A 255 16.56 9.12 -7.11
C ARG A 255 15.11 8.73 -7.41
N ASP A 256 14.18 9.65 -7.19
CA ASP A 256 12.73 9.43 -7.32
C ASP A 256 12.24 8.17 -6.55
N VAL A 257 12.71 8.00 -5.30
CA VAL A 257 12.35 6.88 -4.45
C VAL A 257 11.20 7.28 -3.53
N PRO A 258 9.98 6.74 -3.71
CA PRO A 258 8.85 7.04 -2.86
C PRO A 258 8.89 6.24 -1.55
N VAL A 259 8.13 6.72 -0.56
CA VAL A 259 8.04 6.16 0.78
C VAL A 259 6.61 5.77 1.12
N ALA A 260 6.37 4.50 1.44
CA ALA A 260 5.15 4.05 2.12
C ALA A 260 5.36 4.25 3.63
N LEU A 261 4.88 5.39 4.14
CA LEU A 261 5.16 5.89 5.48
C LEU A 261 4.21 5.29 6.52
N GLY A 262 4.73 4.58 7.47
CA GLY A 262 3.97 3.97 8.57
C GLY A 262 4.63 2.69 9.12
N PRO A 263 4.04 2.05 10.13
CA PRO A 263 2.91 2.51 10.93
C PRO A 263 3.28 3.71 11.81
N LEU A 264 2.41 4.73 11.87
CA LEU A 264 2.68 5.93 12.69
C LEU A 264 1.91 5.90 14.02
N PHE A 265 0.76 5.25 14.05
CA PHE A 265 -0.08 5.09 15.24
C PHE A 265 0.28 3.81 15.99
N THR A 266 1.52 3.73 16.45
CA THR A 266 2.07 2.56 17.14
C THR A 266 3.03 2.96 18.27
N ASN A 267 3.40 2.01 19.09
CA ASN A 267 4.44 2.21 20.11
C ASN A 267 5.86 2.14 19.51
N ARG A 268 6.86 2.56 20.29
CA ARG A 268 8.28 2.46 19.91
C ARG A 268 8.85 1.10 20.31
N ALA A 269 8.34 0.03 19.73
CA ALA A 269 8.70 -1.36 20.06
C ALA A 269 10.13 -1.75 19.68
N LYS A 270 10.80 -0.95 18.81
CA LYS A 270 12.15 -1.20 18.31
C LYS A 270 12.99 0.08 18.38
N VAL A 271 14.31 -0.05 18.47
CA VAL A 271 15.23 1.11 18.48
C VAL A 271 15.13 1.90 17.17
N GLU A 272 14.96 1.23 16.04
CA GLU A 272 14.81 1.88 14.73
C GLU A 272 13.51 2.69 14.58
N MET A 273 12.55 2.54 15.49
CA MET A 273 11.29 3.29 15.53
C MET A 273 11.30 4.46 16.52
N LYS A 274 12.46 4.83 17.09
CA LYS A 274 12.55 5.90 18.10
C LYS A 274 12.00 7.25 17.60
N GLU A 275 12.11 7.53 16.30
CA GLU A 275 11.71 8.79 15.65
C GLU A 275 10.33 8.70 14.97
N VAL A 276 9.53 7.64 15.27
CA VAL A 276 8.14 7.55 14.75
C VAL A 276 7.32 8.72 15.29
N ALA A 277 6.79 9.54 14.36
CA ALA A 277 5.94 10.68 14.65
C ALA A 277 5.12 11.08 13.43
N PHE A 278 3.88 11.58 13.65
CA PHE A 278 3.02 12.04 12.56
C PHE A 278 3.58 13.24 11.80
N ARG A 279 4.36 14.11 12.47
CA ARG A 279 5.07 15.24 11.85
C ARG A 279 6.03 14.80 10.73
N ASN A 280 6.47 13.54 10.69
CA ASN A 280 7.37 13.04 9.65
C ASN A 280 6.73 13.17 8.26
N ALA A 281 5.41 13.05 8.16
CA ALA A 281 4.67 13.25 6.92
C ALA A 281 4.79 14.70 6.41
N ALA A 282 4.62 15.70 7.29
CA ALA A 282 4.80 17.11 6.94
C ALA A 282 6.25 17.40 6.48
N LEU A 283 7.24 16.85 7.18
CA LEU A 283 8.66 17.00 6.81
C LEU A 283 8.97 16.38 5.44
N LEU A 284 8.39 15.22 5.11
CA LEU A 284 8.56 14.62 3.78
C LEU A 284 7.90 15.46 2.69
N ALA A 285 6.68 15.97 2.95
CA ALA A 285 5.98 16.87 2.02
C ALA A 285 6.78 18.14 1.74
N GLU A 286 7.26 18.82 2.78
CA GLU A 286 8.10 20.03 2.69
C GLU A 286 9.38 19.81 1.86
N ARG A 287 9.95 18.61 1.94
CA ARG A 287 11.16 18.23 1.19
C ARG A 287 10.86 17.67 -0.21
N GLY A 288 9.57 17.60 -0.61
CA GLY A 288 9.16 17.12 -1.93
C GLY A 288 9.30 15.60 -2.12
N VAL A 289 9.42 14.83 -1.03
CA VAL A 289 9.43 13.38 -1.10
C VAL A 289 8.00 12.87 -1.34
N ARG A 290 7.81 12.05 -2.36
CA ARG A 290 6.52 11.39 -2.61
C ARG A 290 6.30 10.29 -1.58
N PHE A 291 5.17 10.35 -0.85
CA PHE A 291 4.83 9.33 0.15
C PHE A 291 3.34 9.04 0.18
N CYS A 292 2.98 7.87 0.69
CA CYS A 292 1.62 7.52 1.09
C CYS A 292 1.61 7.01 2.53
N PHE A 293 0.46 7.05 3.20
CA PHE A 293 0.29 6.39 4.49
C PHE A 293 0.03 4.91 4.31
N ILE A 294 0.48 4.12 5.28
CA ILE A 294 0.24 2.69 5.39
C ILE A 294 -0.12 2.32 6.83
N THR A 295 -0.91 1.28 6.98
CA THR A 295 -1.24 0.74 8.31
C THR A 295 -0.24 -0.30 8.77
N ASP A 296 0.44 -0.99 7.84
CA ASP A 296 1.22 -2.19 8.19
C ASP A 296 0.32 -3.22 8.93
N HIS A 297 -0.98 -3.27 8.51
CA HIS A 297 -1.97 -4.15 9.13
C HIS A 297 -1.40 -5.57 9.35
N PRO A 298 -1.54 -6.13 10.56
CA PRO A 298 -2.40 -5.74 11.68
C PRO A 298 -1.76 -4.80 12.72
N VAL A 299 -0.57 -4.21 12.48
CA VAL A 299 0.06 -3.29 13.44
C VAL A 299 -0.85 -2.10 13.76
N ILE A 300 -1.46 -1.52 12.73
CA ILE A 300 -2.62 -0.63 12.86
C ILE A 300 -3.77 -1.35 12.14
N PRO A 301 -4.94 -1.54 12.76
CA PRO A 301 -6.11 -2.07 12.06
C PRO A 301 -6.38 -1.24 10.80
N ILE A 302 -6.58 -1.92 9.66
CA ILE A 302 -6.64 -1.30 8.32
C ILE A 302 -7.73 -0.22 8.21
N GLU A 303 -8.82 -0.34 8.96
CA GLU A 303 -9.91 0.64 9.03
C GLU A 303 -9.44 2.02 9.52
N HIS A 304 -8.27 2.10 10.15
CA HIS A 304 -7.70 3.33 10.70
C HIS A 304 -6.72 4.06 9.76
N LEU A 305 -6.57 3.63 8.51
CA LEU A 305 -5.71 4.30 7.53
C LEU A 305 -6.01 5.82 7.46
N ARG A 306 -7.30 6.20 7.42
CA ARG A 306 -7.76 7.58 7.41
C ARG A 306 -7.36 8.36 8.67
N VAL A 307 -7.33 7.68 9.82
CA VAL A 307 -6.93 8.29 11.10
C VAL A 307 -5.47 8.73 11.07
N CYS A 308 -4.59 7.96 10.41
CA CYS A 308 -3.18 8.34 10.24
C CYS A 308 -3.06 9.65 9.46
N ALA A 309 -3.84 9.83 8.39
CA ALA A 309 -3.88 11.07 7.62
C ALA A 309 -4.37 12.26 8.47
N ALA A 310 -5.47 12.09 9.22
CA ALA A 310 -6.02 13.13 10.08
C ALA A 310 -5.05 13.58 11.19
N LEU A 311 -4.33 12.63 11.80
CA LEU A 311 -3.32 12.93 12.82
C LEU A 311 -2.11 13.66 12.23
N ALA A 312 -1.73 13.37 10.98
CA ALA A 312 -0.66 14.08 10.30
C ALA A 312 -1.04 15.54 9.97
N VAL A 313 -2.31 15.80 9.64
CA VAL A 313 -2.81 17.18 9.45
C VAL A 313 -2.69 17.99 10.75
N ARG A 314 -3.04 17.39 11.88
CA ARG A 314 -2.85 18.03 13.20
C ARG A 314 -1.39 18.41 13.46
N GLU A 315 -0.45 17.65 12.91
CA GLU A 315 1.00 17.87 13.05
C GLU A 315 1.61 18.68 11.90
N GLY A 316 0.78 19.36 11.09
CA GLY A 316 1.19 20.35 10.11
C GLY A 316 1.22 19.90 8.65
N LEU A 317 0.74 18.70 8.33
CA LEU A 317 0.56 18.30 6.93
C LEU A 317 -0.67 19.00 6.34
N GLU A 318 -0.55 19.54 5.13
CA GLU A 318 -1.70 20.12 4.41
C GLU A 318 -2.78 19.07 4.15
N GLU A 319 -4.05 19.47 4.30
CA GLU A 319 -5.21 18.57 4.23
C GLU A 319 -5.31 17.85 2.88
N GLU A 320 -5.12 18.57 1.78
CA GLU A 320 -5.14 17.99 0.45
C GLU A 320 -4.03 16.94 0.27
N ALA A 321 -2.84 17.22 0.79
CA ALA A 321 -1.72 16.27 0.78
C ALA A 321 -2.02 15.01 1.61
N ALA A 322 -2.69 15.17 2.76
CA ALA A 322 -3.08 14.06 3.62
C ALA A 322 -4.12 13.15 2.94
N LEU A 323 -5.13 13.72 2.29
CA LEU A 323 -6.14 12.99 1.52
C LEU A 323 -5.51 12.33 0.29
N ALA A 324 -4.60 13.03 -0.40
CA ALA A 324 -3.86 12.45 -1.52
C ALA A 324 -3.00 11.26 -1.08
N ALA A 325 -2.39 11.31 0.10
CA ALA A 325 -1.52 10.26 0.63
C ALA A 325 -2.25 8.93 0.97
N VAL A 326 -3.58 8.91 0.96
CA VAL A 326 -4.41 7.70 1.13
C VAL A 326 -5.25 7.37 -0.11
N THR A 327 -5.13 8.13 -1.20
CA THR A 327 -5.93 7.97 -2.43
C THR A 327 -5.07 8.03 -3.70
N SER A 328 -4.84 9.23 -4.24
CA SER A 328 -4.17 9.44 -5.53
C SER A 328 -2.66 9.18 -5.47
N THR A 329 -1.99 9.45 -4.35
CA THR A 329 -0.55 9.21 -4.24
C THR A 329 -0.21 7.72 -4.20
N PRO A 330 -0.84 6.86 -3.36
CA PRO A 330 -0.59 5.42 -3.47
C PRO A 330 -0.94 4.86 -4.85
N ALA A 331 -2.02 5.33 -5.51
CA ALA A 331 -2.33 4.92 -6.87
C ALA A 331 -1.17 5.21 -7.85
N ARG A 332 -0.57 6.42 -7.78
CA ARG A 332 0.61 6.78 -8.58
C ARG A 332 1.85 5.95 -8.22
N MET A 333 2.12 5.74 -6.94
CA MET A 333 3.24 4.91 -6.49
C MET A 333 3.12 3.47 -6.99
N LEU A 334 1.90 2.98 -7.09
CA LEU A 334 1.56 1.65 -7.59
C LEU A 334 1.41 1.59 -9.13
N LYS A 335 1.63 2.71 -9.85
CA LYS A 335 1.42 2.82 -11.31
C LYS A 335 0.01 2.39 -11.75
N LEU A 336 -0.99 2.72 -10.93
CA LEU A 336 -2.42 2.43 -11.13
C LEU A 336 -3.25 3.72 -11.21
N ASP A 337 -2.62 4.88 -11.34
CA ASP A 337 -3.25 6.19 -11.36
C ASP A 337 -4.11 6.45 -12.60
N GLN A 338 -3.97 5.65 -13.66
CA GLN A 338 -4.89 5.67 -14.80
C GLN A 338 -6.24 5.02 -14.48
N GLU A 339 -6.30 4.15 -13.48
CA GLU A 339 -7.49 3.37 -13.12
C GLU A 339 -8.09 3.76 -11.75
N LEU A 340 -7.27 4.19 -10.79
CA LEU A 340 -7.62 4.35 -9.37
C LEU A 340 -7.20 5.72 -8.81
N GLY A 341 -7.62 5.99 -7.58
CA GLY A 341 -7.11 7.08 -6.73
C GLY A 341 -7.73 8.45 -6.96
N THR A 342 -8.59 8.63 -7.99
CA THR A 342 -9.34 9.87 -8.23
C THR A 342 -10.74 9.58 -8.73
N ILE A 343 -11.68 10.50 -8.50
CA ILE A 343 -13.04 10.44 -9.06
C ILE A 343 -13.01 11.19 -10.39
N THR A 344 -12.79 10.46 -11.47
CA THR A 344 -12.66 10.99 -12.83
C THR A 344 -13.32 10.02 -13.82
N ALA A 345 -13.96 10.55 -14.86
CA ALA A 345 -14.56 9.72 -15.91
C ALA A 345 -13.54 8.73 -16.50
N GLY A 346 -13.99 7.51 -16.73
CA GLY A 346 -13.19 6.39 -17.24
C GLY A 346 -12.42 5.60 -16.19
N LYS A 347 -12.34 6.07 -14.94
CA LYS A 347 -11.71 5.33 -13.84
C LYS A 347 -12.68 4.39 -13.15
N ARG A 348 -12.13 3.45 -12.38
CA ARG A 348 -12.90 2.51 -11.58
C ARG A 348 -13.76 3.22 -10.56
N ALA A 349 -14.99 2.75 -10.40
CA ALA A 349 -15.91 3.28 -9.41
C ALA A 349 -15.61 2.68 -8.03
N ASP A 350 -14.50 3.13 -7.46
CA ASP A 350 -14.07 2.89 -6.08
C ASP A 350 -14.33 4.16 -5.29
N LEU A 351 -15.35 4.13 -4.43
CA LEU A 351 -15.86 5.32 -3.72
C LEU A 351 -16.11 5.01 -2.25
N ALA A 352 -15.84 5.97 -1.38
CA ALA A 352 -16.24 5.94 0.03
C ALA A 352 -17.09 7.17 0.36
N ILE A 353 -18.29 6.94 0.91
CA ILE A 353 -19.23 7.97 1.33
C ILE A 353 -19.15 8.13 2.85
N TYR A 354 -18.94 9.35 3.29
CA TYR A 354 -18.74 9.72 4.70
C TYR A 354 -19.90 10.58 5.22
N SER A 355 -20.27 10.38 6.49
CA SER A 355 -21.31 11.16 7.19
C SER A 355 -20.95 12.64 7.41
N GLY A 356 -19.68 13.01 7.31
CA GLY A 356 -19.11 14.34 7.51
C GLY A 356 -17.73 14.40 6.87
N HIS A 357 -16.96 15.46 7.20
CA HIS A 357 -15.62 15.64 6.63
C HIS A 357 -14.74 14.40 6.86
N PRO A 358 -14.03 13.89 5.82
CA PRO A 358 -13.30 12.61 5.91
C PRO A 358 -12.22 12.59 7.00
N LEU A 359 -11.59 13.71 7.32
CA LEU A 359 -10.56 13.79 8.36
C LEU A 359 -11.11 14.13 9.76
N ASP A 360 -12.44 14.33 9.93
CA ASP A 360 -13.05 14.44 11.25
C ASP A 360 -13.22 13.03 11.86
N PHE A 361 -12.68 12.80 13.05
CA PHE A 361 -12.80 11.52 13.77
C PHE A 361 -14.24 11.09 14.05
N ARG A 362 -15.19 12.05 14.12
CA ARG A 362 -16.62 11.77 14.33
C ARG A 362 -17.31 11.29 13.05
N SER A 363 -16.70 11.51 11.89
CA SER A 363 -17.23 11.06 10.61
C SER A 363 -17.08 9.55 10.47
N ARG A 364 -18.15 8.92 9.97
CA ARG A 364 -18.21 7.49 9.71
C ARG A 364 -18.26 7.24 8.21
N VAL A 365 -17.69 6.13 7.77
CA VAL A 365 -17.96 5.58 6.45
C VAL A 365 -19.38 4.99 6.49
N GLU A 366 -20.24 5.47 5.61
CA GLU A 366 -21.62 5.02 5.54
C GLU A 366 -21.85 3.99 4.43
N ARG A 367 -21.16 4.17 3.32
CA ARG A 367 -21.22 3.25 2.17
C ARG A 367 -19.88 3.21 1.46
N VAL A 368 -19.55 2.05 0.91
CA VAL A 368 -18.36 1.83 0.10
C VAL A 368 -18.75 1.17 -1.21
N MET A 369 -18.15 1.61 -2.30
CA MET A 369 -18.27 1.01 -3.61
C MET A 369 -16.90 0.54 -4.09
N VAL A 370 -16.82 -0.69 -4.57
CA VAL A 370 -15.61 -1.28 -5.18
C VAL A 370 -15.98 -1.80 -6.56
N ASP A 371 -15.29 -1.33 -7.60
CA ASP A 371 -15.61 -1.67 -9.00
C ASP A 371 -17.12 -1.53 -9.32
N GLY A 372 -17.77 -0.49 -8.80
CA GLY A 372 -19.20 -0.23 -9.04
C GLY A 372 -20.16 -1.05 -8.17
N TYR A 373 -19.68 -1.96 -7.33
CA TYR A 373 -20.49 -2.78 -6.44
C TYR A 373 -20.51 -2.23 -5.02
N TRP A 374 -21.72 -2.05 -4.46
CA TRP A 374 -21.89 -1.59 -3.09
C TRP A 374 -21.57 -2.69 -2.08
N TRP A 375 -20.79 -2.34 -1.05
CA TRP A 375 -20.66 -3.14 0.15
C TRP A 375 -21.72 -2.72 1.18
N GLY A 376 -22.28 -3.72 1.87
CA GLY A 376 -23.31 -3.52 2.88
C GLY A 376 -24.74 -3.60 2.32
N LYS A 377 -25.72 -3.61 3.22
CA LYS A 377 -27.13 -3.68 2.82
C LYS A 377 -27.50 -2.39 2.08
N THR A 378 -28.15 -2.52 0.95
CA THR A 378 -29.01 -1.45 0.39
C THR A 378 -29.96 -1.01 1.50
N VAL A 379 -29.82 0.22 1.98
CA VAL A 379 -30.89 0.85 2.74
C VAL A 379 -31.99 1.09 1.71
N GLU A 380 -33.08 0.30 1.81
CA GLU A 380 -34.31 0.51 1.06
C GLU A 380 -34.92 1.87 1.40
#